data_7f0a4140d55e17f5e7c5c873b8815800
#
_entry.id   7f0a4140d55e17f5e7c5c873b8815800
#
_cell.length_a   1.000
_cell.length_b   1.000
_cell.length_c   1.000
_cell.angle_alpha   90.00
_cell.angle_beta   90.00
_cell.angle_gamma   90.00
#
_symmetry.space_group_name_H-M   'P 1'
#
loop_
_entity.id
_entity.type
_entity.pdbx_description
1 polymer ?
#
loop_
_entity_poly.entity_id
_entity_poly.type
_entity_poly.pdbx_seq_one_letter_code
_entity_poly.pdbx_strand_id
1 'polypeptide(L)'
;MTQCSILSHRKNSSIKSIKEKNNLRLRKKLEPLAEIMQVKGDSECRNNISSVLGERDEYCDFEKLRPINEEVLDCGNAMGRDGMLLRGCVSRLSYVRYALTEGLNQYNSLGFNAFEMGIIAATDSHLGAPAADTEKGFIGAHGNDFNPKHRLIDQIKVPGNIATGSPIRYNPGGIAGIYAKQNNRESLFSAMRSRETFGTSGPYIEPRFFAGWNLPEDICRTNSFLKRSYAGGVPMGSIIKNIEDKTSSPVFVASAVRDPSEDSTPLQKLQIIKGWIDEQGNAHQRVFDVAGGGMNATVDRTNCSQSG
;
A
#
# COMPACT_ATOMS: atom_id res chain seq x y z
N MET A 1 -17.00 -8.65 8.52
CA MET A 1 -16.45 -7.58 7.64
C MET A 1 -15.78 -6.56 8.54
N THR A 2 -14.50 -6.71 8.76
CA THR A 2 -13.72 -5.73 9.54
C THR A 2 -13.22 -4.67 8.55
N GLN A 3 -14.05 -3.65 8.29
CA GLN A 3 -13.57 -2.46 7.61
C GLN A 3 -12.49 -1.84 8.46
N CYS A 4 -11.29 -1.71 7.92
CA CYS A 4 -10.25 -0.89 8.51
C CYS A 4 -10.65 0.60 8.38
N SER A 5 -11.53 1.05 9.27
CA SER A 5 -11.79 2.48 9.42
C SER A 5 -10.63 3.07 10.22
N ILE A 6 -9.70 3.68 9.53
CA ILE A 6 -8.65 4.47 10.15
C ILE A 6 -9.34 5.66 10.82
N LEU A 7 -9.34 5.68 12.16
CA LEU A 7 -9.94 6.76 12.94
C LEU A 7 -9.24 8.07 12.64
N SER A 8 -9.97 9.03 12.04
CA SER A 8 -9.49 10.40 11.91
C SER A 8 -9.38 11.03 13.28
N HIS A 9 -8.22 11.56 13.59
CA HIS A 9 -8.09 12.46 14.73
C HIS A 9 -8.58 13.86 14.31
N ARG A 10 -9.53 14.39 15.04
CA ARG A 10 -9.85 15.82 14.96
C ARG A 10 -8.59 16.60 15.34
N LYS A 11 -8.12 17.50 14.47
CA LYS A 11 -7.19 18.56 14.87
C LYS A 11 -7.85 19.28 16.05
N ASN A 12 -7.23 19.27 17.22
CA ASN A 12 -7.67 19.89 18.50
C ASN A 12 -8.45 19.02 19.51
N SER A 13 -8.55 17.72 19.37
CA SER A 13 -8.84 16.94 20.56
C SER A 13 -7.54 16.35 21.09
N SER A 14 -6.88 17.04 22.02
CA SER A 14 -5.91 16.38 22.88
C SER A 14 -6.55 15.06 23.34
N ILE A 15 -5.86 13.93 23.17
CA ILE A 15 -6.33 12.66 23.74
C ILE A 15 -6.42 12.89 25.24
N LYS A 16 -7.62 13.14 25.70
CA LYS A 16 -7.86 13.64 27.05
C LYS A 16 -7.85 12.55 28.11
N SER A 17 -7.90 11.28 27.72
CA SER A 17 -8.03 10.18 28.69
C SER A 17 -6.92 9.14 28.56
N ILE A 18 -6.50 8.61 29.70
CA ILE A 18 -5.59 7.44 29.78
C ILE A 18 -6.17 6.24 29.02
N LYS A 19 -7.50 6.08 29.05
CA LYS A 19 -8.21 5.01 28.33
C LYS A 19 -7.99 5.09 26.83
N GLU A 20 -8.03 6.29 26.26
CA GLU A 20 -7.84 6.53 24.83
C GLU A 20 -6.40 6.21 24.39
N LYS A 21 -5.40 6.64 25.16
CA LYS A 21 -4.00 6.27 24.92
C LYS A 21 -3.77 4.76 24.99
N ASN A 22 -4.42 4.07 25.94
CA ASN A 22 -4.31 2.62 26.08
C ASN A 22 -4.96 1.89 24.90
N ASN A 23 -6.10 2.38 24.40
CA ASN A 23 -6.73 1.83 23.20
C ASN A 23 -5.83 1.96 21.97
N LEU A 24 -5.16 3.10 21.78
CA LEU A 24 -4.23 3.29 20.67
C LEU A 24 -2.98 2.38 20.78
N ARG A 25 -2.46 2.16 21.98
CA ARG A 25 -1.39 1.19 22.22
C ARG A 25 -1.82 -0.24 21.92
N LEU A 26 -3.04 -0.59 22.32
CA LEU A 26 -3.61 -1.90 22.02
C LEU A 26 -3.78 -2.07 20.51
N ARG A 27 -4.28 -1.07 19.82
CA ARG A 27 -4.40 -1.05 18.36
C ARG A 27 -3.05 -1.30 17.68
N LYS A 28 -2.01 -0.54 18.02
CA LYS A 28 -0.64 -0.76 17.51
C LYS A 28 -0.18 -2.21 17.71
N LYS A 29 -0.53 -2.81 18.85
CA LYS A 29 -0.17 -4.20 19.13
C LYS A 29 -0.96 -5.22 18.30
N LEU A 30 -2.23 -4.97 18.06
CA LEU A 30 -3.14 -5.93 17.40
C LEU A 30 -3.21 -5.77 15.89
N GLU A 31 -2.96 -4.57 15.39
CA GLU A 31 -3.09 -4.20 13.97
C GLU A 31 -1.71 -3.84 13.35
N PRO A 32 -0.76 -4.78 13.28
CA PRO A 32 0.58 -4.49 12.78
C PRO A 32 0.68 -4.39 11.26
N LEU A 33 -0.36 -4.79 10.53
CA LEU A 33 -0.38 -4.88 9.06
C LEU A 33 -1.56 -4.11 8.48
N ALA A 34 -1.35 -3.54 7.30
CA ALA A 34 -2.38 -2.91 6.50
C ALA A 34 -2.42 -3.50 5.10
N GLU A 35 -3.62 -3.78 4.60
CA GLU A 35 -3.85 -4.26 3.26
C GLU A 35 -3.85 -3.10 2.27
N ILE A 36 -2.95 -3.17 1.28
CA ILE A 36 -2.73 -2.10 0.30
C ILE A 36 -3.45 -2.35 -1.02
N MET A 37 -3.75 -3.60 -1.34
CA MET A 37 -4.37 -4.03 -2.58
C MET A 37 -5.36 -5.16 -2.34
N GLN A 38 -6.52 -5.09 -2.98
CA GLN A 38 -7.54 -6.13 -3.00
C GLN A 38 -8.41 -6.00 -4.26
N VAL A 39 -9.46 -6.78 -4.40
CA VAL A 39 -10.39 -6.78 -5.54
C VAL A 39 -10.96 -5.39 -5.89
N LYS A 40 -11.10 -4.48 -4.93
CA LYS A 40 -11.49 -3.08 -5.17
C LYS A 40 -10.36 -2.20 -5.70
N GLY A 41 -9.18 -2.78 -5.87
CA GLY A 41 -7.99 -2.07 -6.29
C GLY A 41 -7.15 -1.53 -5.13
N ASP A 42 -6.30 -0.60 -5.48
CA ASP A 42 -5.28 -0.03 -4.63
C ASP A 42 -5.85 0.87 -3.50
N SER A 43 -5.28 0.71 -2.32
CA SER A 43 -5.47 1.55 -1.13
C SER A 43 -4.21 2.27 -0.69
N GLU A 44 -3.19 2.37 -1.55
CA GLU A 44 -1.93 3.03 -1.18
C GLU A 44 -2.08 4.55 -1.09
N CYS A 45 -2.51 5.17 -2.17
CA CYS A 45 -2.57 6.62 -2.31
C CYS A 45 -3.67 7.07 -3.28
N ARG A 46 -3.90 8.35 -3.39
CA ARG A 46 -4.74 8.99 -4.40
C ARG A 46 -4.23 10.39 -4.67
N ASN A 47 -4.17 10.77 -5.94
CA ASN A 47 -3.91 12.14 -6.35
C ASN A 47 -5.10 13.08 -6.03
N ASN A 48 -4.83 14.38 -6.01
CA ASN A 48 -5.85 15.42 -5.84
C ASN A 48 -6.58 15.41 -4.50
N ILE A 49 -5.89 14.99 -3.43
CA ILE A 49 -6.37 15.14 -2.05
C ILE A 49 -5.72 16.39 -1.47
N SER A 50 -6.53 17.40 -1.16
CA SER A 50 -6.08 18.73 -0.79
C SER A 50 -5.25 18.80 0.49
N SER A 51 -5.43 17.84 1.37
CA SER A 51 -4.72 17.75 2.66
C SER A 51 -3.35 17.06 2.57
N VAL A 52 -2.90 16.69 1.38
CA VAL A 52 -1.60 16.08 1.13
C VAL A 52 -0.75 17.01 0.27
N LEU A 53 0.41 17.40 0.78
CA LEU A 53 1.36 18.25 0.08
C LEU A 53 2.43 17.40 -0.62
N GLY A 54 2.93 17.89 -1.74
CA GLY A 54 3.99 17.25 -2.52
C GLY A 54 3.59 17.04 -3.97
N GLU A 55 4.51 16.42 -4.71
CA GLU A 55 4.33 16.18 -6.13
C GLU A 55 3.25 15.12 -6.37
N ARG A 56 2.59 15.22 -7.53
CA ARG A 56 1.68 14.19 -8.01
C ARG A 56 2.48 12.92 -8.29
N ASP A 57 1.98 11.79 -7.81
CA ASP A 57 2.51 10.47 -8.13
C ASP A 57 1.73 9.88 -9.31
N GLU A 58 2.39 9.57 -10.41
CA GLU A 58 1.78 9.03 -11.63
C GLU A 58 1.07 7.70 -11.41
N TYR A 59 1.50 6.92 -10.42
CA TYR A 59 0.92 5.59 -10.12
C TYR A 59 -0.17 5.62 -9.06
N CYS A 60 -0.43 6.73 -8.40
CA CYS A 60 -1.54 6.83 -7.44
C CYS A 60 -2.94 6.70 -8.08
N ASP A 61 -3.02 6.74 -9.38
CA ASP A 61 -4.28 6.54 -10.11
C ASP A 61 -4.42 5.11 -10.65
N PHE A 62 -3.45 4.23 -10.34
CA PHE A 62 -3.45 2.82 -10.75
C PHE A 62 -4.53 2.02 -10.04
N GLU A 63 -5.24 1.19 -10.79
CA GLU A 63 -6.25 0.22 -10.33
C GLU A 63 -7.18 0.73 -9.21
N LYS A 64 -7.93 1.78 -9.51
CA LYS A 64 -8.96 2.31 -8.61
C LYS A 64 -10.34 1.81 -9.02
N LEU A 65 -11.10 1.23 -8.10
CA LEU A 65 -12.51 0.96 -8.32
C LEU A 65 -13.29 2.26 -8.61
N ARG A 66 -12.97 3.32 -7.85
CA ARG A 66 -13.51 4.64 -8.09
C ARG A 66 -12.74 5.32 -9.21
N PRO A 67 -13.39 5.70 -10.34
CA PRO A 67 -12.71 6.30 -11.48
C PRO A 67 -11.87 7.51 -11.09
N ILE A 68 -10.68 7.62 -11.70
CA ILE A 68 -9.73 8.70 -11.40
C ILE A 68 -10.17 10.06 -11.95
N ASN A 69 -10.96 10.05 -13.01
CA ASN A 69 -11.55 11.22 -13.67
C ASN A 69 -12.88 11.67 -13.05
N GLU A 70 -13.38 10.95 -12.04
CA GLU A 70 -14.56 11.39 -11.29
C GLU A 70 -14.15 12.51 -10.33
N GLU A 71 -14.88 13.63 -10.37
CA GLU A 71 -14.71 14.66 -9.37
C GLU A 71 -15.15 14.13 -8.01
N VAL A 72 -14.18 14.04 -7.10
CA VAL A 72 -14.39 13.45 -5.79
C VAL A 72 -14.35 14.53 -4.74
N LEU A 73 -15.41 14.60 -3.93
CA LEU A 73 -15.38 15.45 -2.75
C LEU A 73 -14.32 14.96 -1.77
N ASP A 74 -13.35 15.81 -1.46
CA ASP A 74 -12.34 15.55 -0.44
C ASP A 74 -12.96 15.77 0.95
N CYS A 75 -12.86 14.78 1.81
CA CYS A 75 -13.29 14.89 3.21
C CYS A 75 -12.40 15.79 4.06
N GLY A 76 -11.27 16.27 3.54
CA GLY A 76 -10.24 16.94 4.31
C GLY A 76 -9.73 16.07 5.45
N ASN A 77 -9.81 16.58 6.68
CA ASN A 77 -9.43 15.83 7.88
C ASN A 77 -10.59 15.03 8.51
N ALA A 78 -11.76 15.01 7.88
CA ALA A 78 -12.89 14.23 8.37
C ALA A 78 -12.77 12.76 7.96
N MET A 79 -13.49 11.91 8.68
CA MET A 79 -13.62 10.50 8.28
C MET A 79 -14.42 10.41 6.99
N GLY A 80 -13.85 9.75 5.98
CA GLY A 80 -14.58 9.36 4.81
C GLY A 80 -15.63 8.29 5.16
N ARG A 81 -16.67 8.21 4.32
CA ARG A 81 -17.68 7.17 4.43
C ARG A 81 -17.61 6.31 3.18
N ASP A 82 -16.71 5.33 3.20
CA ASP A 82 -16.52 4.39 2.09
C ASP A 82 -16.28 5.07 0.72
N GLY A 83 -15.60 6.22 0.72
CA GLY A 83 -15.34 6.98 -0.51
C GLY A 83 -14.62 6.20 -1.58
N MET A 84 -13.73 5.29 -1.19
CA MET A 84 -13.03 4.36 -2.08
C MET A 84 -14.00 3.39 -2.78
N LEU A 85 -15.16 3.13 -2.18
CA LEU A 85 -16.23 2.27 -2.68
C LEU A 85 -17.38 3.06 -3.31
N LEU A 86 -17.10 4.20 -3.90
CA LEU A 86 -18.08 5.07 -4.59
C LEU A 86 -19.12 5.73 -3.66
N ARG A 87 -18.85 5.86 -2.37
CA ARG A 87 -19.79 6.42 -1.40
C ARG A 87 -19.26 7.68 -0.72
N GLY A 88 -19.87 8.81 -0.99
CA GLY A 88 -19.52 10.08 -0.33
C GLY A 88 -18.11 10.58 -0.65
N CYS A 89 -17.55 11.36 0.27
CA CYS A 89 -16.23 11.95 0.11
C CYS A 89 -15.09 10.93 0.34
N VAL A 90 -13.93 11.22 -0.22
CA VAL A 90 -12.69 10.45 -0.03
C VAL A 90 -11.85 11.10 1.05
N SER A 91 -11.45 10.32 2.04
CA SER A 91 -10.51 10.77 3.08
C SER A 91 -9.09 10.33 2.74
N ARG A 92 -8.11 11.22 2.95
CA ARG A 92 -6.69 10.84 2.88
C ARG A 92 -6.36 9.67 3.81
N LEU A 93 -7.01 9.59 4.97
CA LEU A 93 -6.78 8.55 5.97
C LEU A 93 -7.36 7.18 5.57
N SER A 94 -8.05 7.08 4.45
CA SER A 94 -8.43 5.81 3.83
C SER A 94 -7.29 5.17 3.04
N TYR A 95 -6.16 5.87 2.86
CA TYR A 95 -5.00 5.41 2.11
C TYR A 95 -3.80 5.18 3.04
N VAL A 96 -3.13 4.04 2.86
CA VAL A 96 -2.06 3.57 3.75
C VAL A 96 -0.89 4.57 3.80
N ARG A 97 -0.47 5.13 2.67
CA ARG A 97 0.63 6.10 2.59
C ARG A 97 0.41 7.30 3.53
N TYR A 98 -0.79 7.83 3.54
CA TYR A 98 -1.11 9.00 4.37
C TYR A 98 -1.42 8.64 5.81
N ALA A 99 -1.91 7.42 6.05
CA ALA A 99 -2.07 6.90 7.41
C ALA A 99 -0.71 6.70 8.10
N LEU A 100 0.30 6.18 7.37
CA LEU A 100 1.67 6.07 7.88
C LEU A 100 2.25 7.45 8.23
N THR A 101 2.02 8.46 7.40
CA THR A 101 2.46 9.83 7.66
C THR A 101 1.72 10.45 8.85
N GLU A 102 0.42 10.18 9.01
CA GLU A 102 -0.34 10.59 10.20
C GLU A 102 0.21 9.95 11.48
N GLY A 103 0.74 8.75 11.39
CA GLY A 103 1.43 8.09 12.50
C GLY A 103 2.65 8.88 13.02
N LEU A 104 3.37 9.57 12.15
CA LEU A 104 4.46 10.47 12.53
C LEU A 104 3.92 11.70 13.28
N ASN A 105 2.78 12.25 12.84
CA ASN A 105 2.12 13.34 13.53
C ASN A 105 1.64 12.94 14.94
N GLN A 106 1.13 11.70 15.07
CA GLN A 106 0.80 11.14 16.37
C GLN A 106 2.03 10.97 17.27
N TYR A 107 3.17 10.56 16.71
CA TYR A 107 4.40 10.47 17.48
C TYR A 107 4.78 11.83 18.08
N ASN A 108 4.68 12.91 17.32
CA ASN A 108 4.96 14.26 17.80
C ASN A 108 4.01 14.69 18.93
N SER A 109 2.75 14.28 18.86
CA SER A 109 1.71 14.70 19.83
C SER A 109 1.56 13.80 21.06
N LEU A 110 1.83 12.49 20.90
CA LEU A 110 1.55 11.47 21.91
C LEU A 110 2.80 10.75 22.46
N GLY A 111 3.94 10.94 21.79
CA GLY A 111 5.18 10.25 22.08
C GLY A 111 5.22 8.80 21.59
N PHE A 112 4.26 8.38 20.77
CA PHE A 112 4.30 7.08 20.06
C PHE A 112 3.47 7.12 18.78
N ASN A 113 3.84 6.26 17.83
CA ASN A 113 3.14 6.09 16.56
C ASN A 113 2.21 4.86 16.64
N ALA A 114 0.91 5.06 16.45
CA ALA A 114 -0.07 3.98 16.44
C ALA A 114 -0.21 3.30 15.05
N PHE A 115 0.32 3.91 13.99
CA PHE A 115 0.23 3.44 12.61
C PHE A 115 1.56 2.93 12.06
N GLU A 116 2.40 2.33 12.89
CA GLU A 116 3.56 1.57 12.43
C GLU A 116 3.11 0.25 11.84
N MET A 117 2.66 0.28 10.60
CA MET A 117 2.10 -0.88 9.89
C MET A 117 3.07 -1.41 8.84
N GLY A 118 3.13 -2.73 8.71
CA GLY A 118 3.65 -3.41 7.53
C GLY A 118 2.59 -3.49 6.45
N ILE A 119 3.01 -3.85 5.25
CA ILE A 119 2.14 -3.90 4.07
C ILE A 119 1.86 -5.36 3.72
N ILE A 120 0.60 -5.64 3.39
CA ILE A 120 0.16 -6.89 2.76
C ILE A 120 -0.83 -6.56 1.64
N ALA A 121 -1.18 -7.56 0.85
CA ALA A 121 -2.28 -7.52 -0.10
C ALA A 121 -3.04 -8.84 -0.08
N ALA A 122 -4.25 -8.85 -0.60
CA ALA A 122 -5.07 -10.05 -0.70
C ALA A 122 -6.07 -9.90 -1.86
N THR A 123 -6.77 -10.96 -2.20
CA THR A 123 -7.81 -10.89 -3.23
C THR A 123 -9.09 -10.24 -2.71
N ASP A 124 -9.43 -10.46 -1.45
CA ASP A 124 -10.74 -10.13 -0.88
C ASP A 124 -11.91 -10.70 -1.73
N SER A 125 -11.64 -11.74 -2.49
CA SER A 125 -12.64 -12.44 -3.30
C SER A 125 -13.54 -13.27 -2.40
N HIS A 126 -14.86 -13.16 -2.59
CA HIS A 126 -15.86 -13.90 -1.80
C HIS A 126 -16.23 -15.24 -2.42
N LEU A 127 -15.35 -15.81 -3.24
CA LEU A 127 -15.56 -17.09 -3.92
C LEU A 127 -15.14 -18.31 -3.08
N GLY A 128 -14.46 -18.11 -1.95
CA GLY A 128 -13.88 -19.18 -1.17
C GLY A 128 -12.74 -19.92 -1.88
N ALA A 129 -12.24 -19.38 -3.01
CA ALA A 129 -11.13 -19.92 -3.77
C ALA A 129 -9.86 -19.11 -3.45
N PRO A 130 -8.88 -19.68 -2.74
CA PRO A 130 -7.62 -19.01 -2.48
C PRO A 130 -6.81 -18.84 -3.77
N ALA A 131 -6.03 -17.78 -3.84
CA ALA A 131 -5.11 -17.49 -4.95
C ALA A 131 -5.77 -17.38 -6.35
N ALA A 132 -7.03 -16.96 -6.41
CA ALA A 132 -7.69 -16.63 -7.68
C ALA A 132 -7.33 -15.19 -8.11
N ASP A 133 -6.05 -14.90 -8.20
CA ASP A 133 -5.44 -13.58 -8.28
C ASP A 133 -4.76 -13.29 -9.62
N THR A 134 -4.84 -14.22 -10.58
CA THR A 134 -4.22 -14.03 -11.90
C THR A 134 -5.12 -13.25 -12.83
N GLU A 135 -4.59 -12.21 -13.48
CA GLU A 135 -5.33 -11.43 -14.48
C GLU A 135 -5.83 -12.29 -15.64
N LYS A 136 -5.03 -13.26 -16.11
CA LYS A 136 -5.36 -14.14 -17.23
C LYS A 136 -6.66 -14.93 -17.03
N GLY A 137 -7.03 -15.23 -15.80
CA GLY A 137 -8.23 -16.00 -15.47
C GLY A 137 -9.30 -15.17 -14.78
N PHE A 138 -9.08 -13.90 -14.58
CA PHE A 138 -10.01 -13.06 -13.83
C PHE A 138 -11.30 -12.82 -14.58
N ILE A 139 -12.39 -13.17 -13.95
CA ILE A 139 -13.71 -13.17 -14.54
C ILE A 139 -14.52 -11.89 -14.29
N GLY A 140 -13.90 -10.88 -13.68
CA GLY A 140 -14.57 -9.60 -13.37
C GLY A 140 -15.63 -9.73 -12.29
N ALA A 141 -15.41 -10.53 -11.24
CA ALA A 141 -16.39 -10.72 -10.18
C ALA A 141 -15.73 -10.65 -8.79
N HIS A 142 -16.40 -9.98 -7.86
CA HIS A 142 -15.99 -9.92 -6.46
C HIS A 142 -16.41 -11.16 -5.64
N GLY A 143 -17.48 -11.84 -6.04
CA GLY A 143 -18.07 -12.95 -5.29
C GLY A 143 -18.98 -13.82 -6.14
N ASN A 144 -20.15 -14.11 -5.63
CA ASN A 144 -21.07 -15.14 -6.12
C ASN A 144 -21.72 -14.91 -7.50
N ASP A 145 -21.30 -13.90 -8.22
CA ASP A 145 -21.91 -13.58 -9.51
C ASP A 145 -21.23 -14.29 -10.67
N PHE A 146 -21.62 -15.54 -10.88
CA PHE A 146 -21.17 -16.36 -12.02
C PHE A 146 -21.97 -16.11 -13.30
N ASN A 147 -23.03 -15.28 -13.24
CA ASN A 147 -23.85 -15.00 -14.41
C ASN A 147 -23.14 -14.00 -15.34
N PRO A 148 -22.76 -14.38 -16.59
CA PRO A 148 -22.07 -13.48 -17.51
C PRO A 148 -22.84 -12.18 -17.79
N LYS A 149 -24.16 -12.21 -17.77
CA LYS A 149 -24.99 -11.00 -17.97
C LYS A 149 -24.79 -10.00 -16.84
N HIS A 150 -24.70 -10.45 -15.60
CA HIS A 150 -24.50 -9.58 -14.44
C HIS A 150 -23.11 -8.93 -14.44
N ARG A 151 -22.10 -9.58 -15.00
CA ARG A 151 -20.74 -9.03 -15.07
C ARG A 151 -20.62 -7.85 -16.02
N LEU A 152 -21.48 -7.80 -17.03
CA LEU A 152 -21.49 -6.73 -18.04
C LEU A 152 -22.39 -5.56 -17.66
N ILE A 153 -23.13 -5.64 -16.56
CA ILE A 153 -24.02 -4.57 -16.11
C ILE A 153 -23.18 -3.47 -15.46
N ASP A 154 -23.37 -2.24 -15.90
CA ASP A 154 -22.62 -1.08 -15.43
C ASP A 154 -22.83 -0.74 -13.94
N GLN A 155 -23.91 -1.24 -13.35
CA GLN A 155 -24.20 -1.00 -11.94
C GLN A 155 -24.90 -2.21 -11.31
N ILE A 156 -24.36 -2.73 -10.22
CA ILE A 156 -25.08 -3.64 -9.34
C ILE A 156 -25.82 -2.82 -8.30
N LYS A 157 -27.13 -2.93 -8.27
CA LYS A 157 -27.95 -2.37 -7.20
C LYS A 157 -27.96 -3.34 -6.02
N VAL A 158 -27.29 -2.98 -4.94
CA VAL A 158 -27.41 -3.70 -3.67
C VAL A 158 -28.53 -3.08 -2.82
N PRO A 159 -29.13 -3.82 -1.87
CA PRO A 159 -30.12 -3.27 -0.95
C PRO A 159 -29.63 -1.96 -0.31
N GLY A 160 -30.45 -0.92 -0.38
CA GLY A 160 -30.07 0.42 0.11
C GLY A 160 -29.69 1.43 -1.00
N ASN A 161 -29.98 1.12 -2.26
CA ASN A 161 -29.70 1.99 -3.44
C ASN A 161 -28.24 2.41 -3.62
N ILE A 162 -27.32 1.59 -3.16
CA ILE A 162 -25.89 1.84 -3.33
C ILE A 162 -25.49 1.20 -4.65
N ALA A 163 -25.18 2.04 -5.64
CA ALA A 163 -24.55 1.58 -6.87
C ALA A 163 -23.13 1.12 -6.54
N THR A 164 -22.89 -0.18 -6.59
CA THR A 164 -21.53 -0.69 -6.74
C THR A 164 -21.18 -0.65 -8.23
N GLY A 165 -19.95 -0.34 -8.59
CA GLY A 165 -19.52 -0.36 -9.98
C GLY A 165 -19.78 -1.72 -10.64
N SER A 166 -19.72 -1.77 -11.96
CA SER A 166 -19.81 -3.03 -12.71
C SER A 166 -18.79 -4.04 -12.19
N PRO A 167 -19.16 -5.31 -12.01
CA PRO A 167 -18.23 -6.36 -11.59
C PRO A 167 -16.97 -6.47 -12.45
N ILE A 168 -17.04 -6.09 -13.71
CA ILE A 168 -15.88 -6.07 -14.63
C ILE A 168 -14.83 -5.02 -14.24
N ARG A 169 -15.17 -4.07 -13.39
CA ARG A 169 -14.24 -3.05 -12.89
C ARG A 169 -13.42 -3.51 -11.68
N TYR A 170 -13.78 -4.62 -11.08
CA TYR A 170 -12.94 -5.24 -10.07
C TYR A 170 -11.67 -5.79 -10.71
N ASN A 171 -10.62 -5.89 -9.92
CA ASN A 171 -9.38 -6.53 -10.35
C ASN A 171 -9.17 -7.85 -9.58
N PRO A 172 -8.20 -8.68 -9.98
CA PRO A 172 -7.95 -9.95 -9.30
C PRO A 172 -7.51 -9.79 -7.84
N GLY A 173 -7.14 -8.59 -7.43
CA GLY A 173 -6.63 -8.31 -6.09
C GLY A 173 -5.13 -8.46 -6.01
N GLY A 174 -4.64 -8.92 -4.86
CA GLY A 174 -3.22 -8.96 -4.60
C GLY A 174 -2.77 -10.18 -3.81
N ILE A 175 -1.45 -10.26 -3.62
CA ILE A 175 -0.77 -11.33 -2.89
C ILE A 175 0.03 -10.73 -1.74
N ALA A 176 -0.05 -11.37 -0.55
CA ALA A 176 0.82 -11.08 0.57
C ALA A 176 2.13 -11.86 0.46
N GLY A 177 3.26 -11.15 0.48
CA GLY A 177 4.57 -11.74 0.65
C GLY A 177 5.06 -11.62 2.09
N ILE A 178 5.67 -12.68 2.62
CA ILE A 178 6.16 -12.74 4.00
C ILE A 178 7.58 -13.31 4.00
N TYR A 179 8.55 -12.55 4.47
CA TYR A 179 9.91 -13.01 4.61
C TYR A 179 10.12 -13.67 5.98
N ALA A 180 10.01 -14.99 5.99
CA ALA A 180 10.14 -15.79 7.20
C ALA A 180 11.36 -16.71 7.12
N LYS A 181 11.95 -17.04 8.29
CA LYS A 181 13.10 -17.96 8.36
C LYS A 181 12.74 -19.38 7.96
N GLN A 182 11.51 -19.79 8.20
CA GLN A 182 10.99 -21.12 7.91
C GLN A 182 9.52 -21.02 7.53
N ASN A 183 9.05 -21.92 6.68
CA ASN A 183 7.64 -22.03 6.35
C ASN A 183 6.90 -22.86 7.40
N ASN A 184 6.73 -22.27 8.58
CA ASN A 184 5.91 -22.78 9.65
C ASN A 184 5.15 -21.64 10.35
N ARG A 185 4.13 -22.00 11.13
CA ARG A 185 3.23 -21.03 11.76
C ARG A 185 3.94 -20.00 12.62
N GLU A 186 4.87 -20.43 13.45
CA GLU A 186 5.59 -19.56 14.39
C GLU A 186 6.47 -18.56 13.65
N SER A 187 7.18 -19.01 12.63
CA SER A 187 8.09 -18.17 11.85
C SER A 187 7.32 -17.17 10.99
N LEU A 188 6.24 -17.60 10.35
CA LEU A 188 5.35 -16.73 9.58
C LEU A 188 4.71 -15.67 10.49
N PHE A 189 4.15 -16.08 11.63
CA PHE A 189 3.55 -15.16 12.58
C PHE A 189 4.57 -14.15 13.12
N SER A 190 5.80 -14.60 13.41
CA SER A 190 6.88 -13.72 13.86
C SER A 190 7.24 -12.68 12.79
N ALA A 191 7.37 -13.09 11.52
CA ALA A 191 7.65 -12.19 10.40
C ALA A 191 6.52 -11.17 10.20
N MET A 192 5.27 -11.59 10.27
CA MET A 192 4.11 -10.70 10.23
C MET A 192 4.11 -9.68 11.38
N ARG A 193 4.47 -10.13 12.58
CA ARG A 193 4.59 -9.25 13.76
C ARG A 193 5.74 -8.26 13.64
N SER A 194 6.84 -8.63 13.01
CA SER A 194 7.97 -7.73 12.72
C SER A 194 7.75 -6.89 11.47
N ARG A 195 6.63 -7.09 10.76
CA ARG A 195 6.27 -6.36 9.55
C ARG A 195 7.22 -6.58 8.37
N GLU A 196 7.95 -7.68 8.35
CA GLU A 196 8.79 -8.05 7.22
C GLU A 196 7.94 -8.70 6.11
N THR A 197 7.03 -7.87 5.59
CA THR A 197 5.97 -8.27 4.67
C THR A 197 5.82 -7.23 3.55
N PHE A 198 5.24 -7.66 2.44
CA PHE A 198 4.90 -6.80 1.32
C PHE A 198 3.60 -7.24 0.65
N GLY A 199 3.05 -6.42 -0.21
CA GLY A 199 1.90 -6.73 -1.04
C GLY A 199 2.22 -6.49 -2.51
N THR A 200 1.63 -7.29 -3.39
CA THR A 200 1.64 -7.06 -4.84
C THR A 200 0.22 -6.90 -5.35
N SER A 201 0.06 -6.44 -6.58
CA SER A 201 -1.23 -6.35 -7.27
C SER A 201 -1.57 -7.63 -8.06
N GLY A 202 -0.98 -8.79 -7.68
CA GLY A 202 -1.19 -10.10 -8.32
C GLY A 202 0.09 -10.76 -8.80
N PRO A 203 1.04 -10.06 -9.45
CA PRO A 203 2.31 -10.66 -9.87
C PRO A 203 3.16 -11.14 -8.69
N TYR A 204 3.95 -12.20 -8.91
CA TYR A 204 4.90 -12.75 -7.94
C TYR A 204 6.22 -11.97 -7.90
N ILE A 205 6.12 -10.64 -7.83
CA ILE A 205 7.28 -9.75 -7.66
C ILE A 205 7.77 -9.82 -6.23
N GLU A 206 9.09 -9.98 -6.03
CA GLU A 206 9.73 -10.04 -4.72
C GLU A 206 10.55 -8.78 -4.43
N PRO A 207 9.98 -7.74 -3.81
CA PRO A 207 10.70 -6.53 -3.43
C PRO A 207 11.49 -6.76 -2.14
N ARG A 208 12.69 -6.18 -2.03
CA ARG A 208 13.47 -6.07 -0.80
C ARG A 208 13.76 -4.62 -0.51
N PHE A 209 13.66 -4.24 0.75
CA PHE A 209 13.95 -2.90 1.20
C PHE A 209 14.70 -2.90 2.52
N PHE A 210 15.83 -2.23 2.54
CA PHE A 210 16.68 -2.11 3.72
C PHE A 210 17.08 -0.66 3.93
N ALA A 211 17.43 -0.33 5.18
CA ALA A 211 17.98 0.95 5.50
C ALA A 211 19.05 0.83 6.60
N GLY A 212 20.07 1.67 6.54
CA GLY A 212 21.15 1.65 7.53
C GLY A 212 22.02 2.88 7.42
N TRP A 213 22.83 3.15 8.45
CA TRP A 213 23.73 4.30 8.46
C TRP A 213 25.04 4.01 7.73
N ASN A 214 25.46 2.75 7.68
CA ASN A 214 26.76 2.32 7.16
C ASN A 214 26.62 1.22 6.09
N LEU A 215 25.54 1.25 5.29
CA LEU A 215 25.42 0.33 4.17
C LEU A 215 26.39 0.76 3.06
N PRO A 216 27.22 -0.16 2.53
CA PRO A 216 28.21 0.19 1.53
C PRO A 216 27.56 0.47 0.16
N GLU A 217 28.13 1.41 -0.59
CA GLU A 217 27.62 1.84 -1.90
C GLU A 217 27.58 0.72 -2.93
N ASP A 218 28.46 -0.26 -2.84
CA ASP A 218 28.56 -1.40 -3.76
C ASP A 218 27.63 -2.57 -3.40
N ILE A 219 26.82 -2.43 -2.36
CA ILE A 219 26.01 -3.53 -1.80
C ILE A 219 25.12 -4.22 -2.84
N CYS A 220 24.56 -3.47 -3.79
CA CYS A 220 23.70 -4.01 -4.84
C CYS A 220 24.47 -4.79 -5.93
N ARG A 221 25.79 -4.68 -5.96
CA ARG A 221 26.66 -5.33 -6.97
C ARG A 221 27.25 -6.64 -6.50
N THR A 222 26.91 -7.10 -5.30
CA THR A 222 27.53 -8.28 -4.70
C THR A 222 26.55 -9.44 -4.59
N ASN A 223 27.06 -10.67 -4.77
CA ASN A 223 26.28 -11.89 -4.55
C ASN A 223 25.87 -12.10 -3.09
N SER A 224 26.38 -11.28 -2.18
CA SER A 224 26.07 -11.32 -0.74
C SER A 224 25.12 -10.19 -0.31
N PHE A 225 24.35 -9.62 -1.24
CA PHE A 225 23.42 -8.51 -1.02
C PHE A 225 22.59 -8.69 0.26
N LEU A 226 21.80 -9.76 0.36
CA LEU A 226 20.92 -10.00 1.53
C LEU A 226 21.73 -10.10 2.83
N LYS A 227 22.80 -10.90 2.84
CA LYS A 227 23.63 -11.10 4.03
C LYS A 227 24.22 -9.78 4.54
N ARG A 228 24.74 -8.94 3.64
CA ARG A 228 25.33 -7.64 3.97
C ARG A 228 24.25 -6.65 4.42
N SER A 229 23.07 -6.66 3.79
CA SER A 229 21.96 -5.79 4.13
C SER A 229 21.41 -6.08 5.54
N TYR A 230 21.25 -7.35 5.90
CA TYR A 230 20.85 -7.72 7.27
C TYR A 230 21.95 -7.46 8.31
N ALA A 231 23.22 -7.55 7.93
CA ALA A 231 24.34 -7.30 8.86
C ALA A 231 24.55 -5.81 9.13
N GLY A 232 24.35 -4.94 8.14
CA GLY A 232 24.66 -3.51 8.23
C GLY A 232 23.44 -2.59 8.34
N GLY A 233 22.23 -3.14 8.26
CA GLY A 233 21.00 -2.37 8.26
C GLY A 233 19.82 -3.10 8.87
N VAL A 234 18.64 -2.54 8.69
CA VAL A 234 17.35 -3.11 9.12
C VAL A 234 16.46 -3.36 7.91
N PRO A 235 15.68 -4.45 7.88
CA PRO A 235 14.78 -4.76 6.78
C PRO A 235 13.51 -3.90 6.81
N MET A 236 12.68 -4.05 5.77
CA MET A 236 11.33 -3.48 5.70
C MET A 236 10.53 -3.74 6.98
N GLY A 237 9.63 -2.83 7.34
CA GLY A 237 8.84 -2.91 8.57
C GLY A 237 9.58 -2.44 9.84
N SER A 238 10.87 -2.17 9.75
CA SER A 238 11.70 -1.76 10.88
C SER A 238 11.75 -0.24 11.06
N ILE A 239 12.34 0.18 12.16
CA ILE A 239 12.62 1.57 12.50
C ILE A 239 14.13 1.76 12.61
N ILE A 240 14.68 2.69 11.85
CA ILE A 240 16.05 3.15 12.06
C ILE A 240 16.09 4.07 13.28
N LYS A 241 16.95 3.76 14.22
CA LYS A 241 17.22 4.67 15.34
C LYS A 241 18.11 5.82 14.85
N ASN A 242 17.83 7.02 15.34
CA ASN A 242 18.71 8.15 15.10
C ASN A 242 20.09 7.87 15.70
N ILE A 243 21.12 8.37 15.02
CA ILE A 243 22.48 8.43 15.57
C ILE A 243 22.75 9.85 16.10
N GLU A 244 23.75 9.98 16.95
CA GLU A 244 24.14 11.28 17.52
C GLU A 244 24.72 12.22 16.45
N ASP A 245 25.39 11.66 15.44
CA ASP A 245 25.94 12.41 14.32
C ASP A 245 24.83 12.87 13.37
N LYS A 246 24.46 14.13 13.44
CA LYS A 246 23.44 14.77 12.59
C LYS A 246 23.95 15.11 11.19
N THR A 247 25.21 14.90 10.88
CA THR A 247 25.81 15.17 9.56
C THR A 247 25.65 13.99 8.60
N SER A 248 25.44 12.80 9.13
CA SER A 248 25.22 11.59 8.34
C SER A 248 23.77 11.41 7.93
N SER A 249 23.55 10.87 6.74
CA SER A 249 22.23 10.49 6.23
C SER A 249 22.11 8.98 6.15
N PRO A 250 20.95 8.39 6.47
CA PRO A 250 20.76 6.96 6.28
C PRO A 250 20.75 6.58 4.81
N VAL A 251 21.33 5.44 4.49
CA VAL A 251 21.30 4.83 3.16
C VAL A 251 20.11 3.90 3.07
N PHE A 252 19.32 4.05 2.02
CA PHE A 252 18.21 3.18 1.69
C PHE A 252 18.59 2.32 0.49
N VAL A 253 18.29 1.03 0.57
CA VAL A 253 18.59 0.06 -0.48
C VAL A 253 17.33 -0.69 -0.84
N ALA A 254 16.98 -0.68 -2.11
CA ALA A 254 15.83 -1.38 -2.65
C ALA A 254 16.27 -2.31 -3.77
N SER A 255 15.64 -3.47 -3.86
CA SER A 255 15.77 -4.39 -4.99
C SER A 255 14.43 -5.07 -5.26
N ALA A 256 14.22 -5.55 -6.47
CA ALA A 256 13.08 -6.36 -6.82
C ALA A 256 13.48 -7.47 -7.80
N VAL A 257 12.88 -8.64 -7.61
CA VAL A 257 12.92 -9.73 -8.58
C VAL A 257 11.58 -9.76 -9.29
N ARG A 258 11.61 -9.83 -10.63
CA ARG A 258 10.37 -9.91 -11.42
C ARG A 258 9.66 -11.24 -11.18
N ASP A 259 8.40 -11.29 -11.46
CA ASP A 259 7.61 -12.51 -11.52
C ASP A 259 8.27 -13.51 -12.49
N PRO A 260 8.55 -14.77 -12.09
CA PRO A 260 9.20 -15.77 -12.92
C PRO A 260 8.29 -16.39 -14.00
N SER A 261 7.00 -16.06 -14.01
CA SER A 261 6.04 -16.60 -14.98
C SER A 261 6.40 -16.22 -16.42
N GLU A 262 6.13 -17.10 -17.37
CA GLU A 262 6.44 -16.85 -18.80
C GLU A 262 5.71 -15.62 -19.35
N ASP A 263 4.48 -15.41 -18.92
CA ASP A 263 3.63 -14.27 -19.33
C ASP A 263 3.95 -12.97 -18.56
N SER A 264 4.95 -12.97 -17.66
CA SER A 264 5.27 -11.80 -16.85
C SER A 264 5.99 -10.73 -17.64
N THR A 265 5.61 -9.46 -17.40
CA THR A 265 6.30 -8.32 -17.98
C THR A 265 7.60 -8.00 -17.25
N PRO A 266 8.59 -7.39 -17.91
CA PRO A 266 9.77 -6.83 -17.25
C PRO A 266 9.37 -5.76 -16.22
N LEU A 267 10.19 -5.60 -15.17
CA LEU A 267 10.03 -4.49 -14.24
C LEU A 267 10.35 -3.17 -14.96
N GLN A 268 9.44 -2.22 -14.87
CA GLN A 268 9.61 -0.91 -15.49
C GLN A 268 10.58 -0.05 -14.68
N LYS A 269 10.31 0.13 -13.40
CA LYS A 269 11.11 0.95 -12.51
C LYS A 269 10.96 0.50 -11.05
N LEU A 270 11.89 0.97 -10.23
CA LEU A 270 11.86 0.85 -8.79
C LEU A 270 11.85 2.24 -8.18
N GLN A 271 10.90 2.48 -7.28
CA GLN A 271 10.70 3.78 -6.65
C GLN A 271 10.80 3.67 -5.13
N ILE A 272 11.33 4.71 -4.51
CA ILE A 272 11.24 4.91 -3.06
C ILE A 272 10.35 6.14 -2.81
N ILE A 273 9.33 5.94 -2.00
CA ILE A 273 8.41 7.00 -1.62
C ILE A 273 8.73 7.45 -0.19
N LYS A 274 9.02 8.73 -0.03
CA LYS A 274 9.29 9.35 1.26
C LYS A 274 8.05 10.13 1.71
N GLY A 275 7.56 9.83 2.91
CA GLY A 275 6.57 10.66 3.61
C GLY A 275 7.17 11.27 4.87
N TRP A 276 6.82 12.51 5.18
CA TRP A 276 7.25 13.18 6.41
C TRP A 276 6.24 14.23 6.87
N ILE A 277 6.42 14.70 8.08
CA ILE A 277 5.65 15.80 8.67
C ILE A 277 6.59 16.99 8.88
N ASP A 278 6.15 18.17 8.46
CA ASP A 278 6.87 19.41 8.73
C ASP A 278 6.64 19.92 10.17
N GLU A 279 7.32 21.00 10.53
CA GLU A 279 7.20 21.62 11.85
C GLU A 279 5.79 22.17 12.13
N GLN A 280 5.01 22.46 11.10
CA GLN A 280 3.63 22.90 11.19
C GLN A 280 2.63 21.73 11.27
N GLY A 281 3.10 20.49 11.20
CA GLY A 281 2.29 19.28 11.24
C GLY A 281 1.62 18.92 9.91
N ASN A 282 2.09 19.49 8.80
CA ASN A 282 1.57 19.14 7.48
C ASN A 282 2.26 17.88 6.95
N ALA A 283 1.48 17.03 6.31
CA ALA A 283 1.98 15.81 5.67
C ALA A 283 2.53 16.14 4.27
N HIS A 284 3.72 15.64 4.00
CA HIS A 284 4.39 15.76 2.70
C HIS A 284 4.74 14.39 2.14
N GLN A 285 4.88 14.32 0.81
CA GLN A 285 5.40 13.15 0.11
C GLN A 285 6.34 13.54 -1.01
N ARG A 286 7.24 12.62 -1.34
CA ARG A 286 8.09 12.69 -2.54
C ARG A 286 8.40 11.30 -3.05
N VAL A 287 8.37 11.15 -4.37
CA VAL A 287 8.72 9.92 -5.09
C VAL A 287 10.11 10.06 -5.68
N PHE A 288 10.93 9.03 -5.54
CA PHE A 288 12.28 8.95 -6.09
C PHE A 288 12.37 7.72 -6.99
N ASP A 289 12.67 7.91 -8.26
CA ASP A 289 13.06 6.81 -9.15
C ASP A 289 14.49 6.39 -8.81
N VAL A 290 14.68 5.17 -8.33
CA VAL A 290 15.99 4.67 -7.89
C VAL A 290 16.62 3.66 -8.86
N ALA A 291 15.80 3.05 -9.69
CA ALA A 291 16.25 2.20 -10.80
C ALA A 291 15.18 2.13 -11.89
N GLY A 292 15.59 1.73 -13.09
CA GLY A 292 14.72 1.69 -14.27
C GLY A 292 14.65 3.03 -14.98
N GLY A 293 13.76 3.16 -15.92
CA GLY A 293 13.67 4.35 -16.78
C GLY A 293 12.32 4.48 -17.47
N GLY A 294 12.26 5.43 -18.41
CA GLY A 294 11.06 5.69 -19.19
C GLY A 294 10.61 4.45 -19.97
N MET A 295 9.32 4.28 -20.06
CA MET A 295 8.73 3.25 -20.91
C MET A 295 8.84 3.68 -22.37
N ASN A 296 9.52 2.84 -23.16
CA ASN A 296 9.46 2.93 -24.62
C ASN A 296 8.35 2.02 -25.18
N ALA A 297 7.76 1.16 -24.31
CA ALA A 297 6.70 0.27 -24.72
C ALA A 297 5.42 1.03 -25.03
N THR A 298 4.83 0.74 -26.16
CA THR A 298 3.54 1.28 -26.59
C THR A 298 2.61 0.13 -26.98
N VAL A 299 1.31 0.35 -26.81
CA VAL A 299 0.27 -0.58 -27.26
C VAL A 299 -0.58 0.10 -28.32
N ASP A 300 -0.62 -0.49 -29.51
CA ASP A 300 -1.59 -0.08 -30.53
C ASP A 300 -2.98 -0.55 -30.08
N ARG A 301 -3.84 0.42 -29.77
CA ARG A 301 -5.21 0.14 -29.25
C ARG A 301 -6.16 -0.40 -30.30
N THR A 302 -5.78 -0.43 -31.58
CA THR A 302 -6.63 -0.96 -32.65
C THR A 302 -6.51 -2.47 -32.82
N ASN A 303 -5.34 -3.03 -32.51
CA ASN A 303 -5.02 -4.43 -32.69
C ASN A 303 -4.32 -5.09 -31.48
N CYS A 304 -4.15 -4.35 -30.39
CA CYS A 304 -3.47 -4.79 -29.17
C CYS A 304 -2.00 -5.22 -29.38
N SER A 305 -1.37 -4.86 -30.48
CA SER A 305 0.05 -5.13 -30.68
C SER A 305 0.93 -4.29 -29.77
N GLN A 306 1.99 -4.89 -29.27
CA GLN A 306 2.96 -4.24 -28.38
C GLN A 306 4.24 -3.94 -29.17
N SER A 307 4.86 -2.80 -28.88
CA SER A 307 6.17 -2.39 -29.40
C SER A 307 6.98 -1.68 -28.31
N GLY A 308 8.31 -1.89 -28.30
CA GLY A 308 9.23 -1.30 -27.33
C GLY A 308 10.19 -2.30 -26.75
#